data_ef69cf9575da28c91008e3790de755f7
#
_entry.id   ef69cf9575da28c91008e3790de755f7
#
_cell.length_a   1.000
_cell.length_b   1.000
_cell.length_c   1.000
_cell.angle_alpha   90.00
_cell.angle_beta   90.00
_cell.angle_gamma   90.00
#
_symmetry.space_group_name_H-M   'P 1'
#
loop_
_entity.id
_entity.type
_entity.pdbx_description
1 polymer ?
#
loop_
_entity_poly.entity_id
_entity_poly.type
_entity_poly.pdbx_seq_one_letter_code
_entity_poly.pdbx_strand_id
1 'polypeptide(L)'
;SSTLTGSLSSAKVALVVLPGASDDDVTAIRSTLTDAGASVVGRVTLTDNWQSTSMSQYRTTLSATLASHLSNPAAATASADAVIGYSIAQVVSSTDSESNLLSQILTDKTTPIMTIDEDPKGAGQALVAIGPRPDAQGSKSTAAPAVERSADAWAGLGQAVGATSGVVLGDASAKGSLVAQLRAHGVAVTTVDSVGTTLGAVDTALALASPSASARAYGVGAGAQSAVPSGS
;
A
#
# COMPACT_ATOMS: atom_id res chain seq x y z
N SER A 1 -5.86 -23.54 -9.45
CA SER A 1 -5.79 -22.51 -10.51
C SER A 1 -7.17 -22.02 -10.98
N SER A 2 -8.22 -22.83 -10.93
CA SER A 2 -9.56 -22.43 -11.46
C SER A 2 -10.34 -21.48 -10.53
N THR A 3 -9.97 -21.33 -9.27
CA THR A 3 -10.68 -20.47 -8.30
C THR A 3 -10.36 -18.97 -8.46
N LEU A 4 -9.21 -18.64 -9.04
CA LEU A 4 -8.78 -17.25 -9.23
C LEU A 4 -9.27 -16.64 -10.54
N THR A 5 -9.38 -17.45 -11.61
CA THR A 5 -9.75 -16.95 -12.93
C THR A 5 -11.14 -16.31 -12.91
N GLY A 6 -11.21 -15.03 -13.23
CA GLY A 6 -12.44 -14.27 -13.26
C GLY A 6 -12.97 -13.77 -11.91
N SER A 7 -12.28 -14.11 -10.79
CA SER A 7 -12.70 -13.67 -9.45
C SER A 7 -12.67 -12.15 -9.25
N LEU A 8 -11.85 -11.46 -10.02
CA LEU A 8 -11.72 -10.00 -10.05
C LEU A 8 -12.19 -9.39 -11.37
N SER A 9 -13.10 -10.06 -12.07
CA SER A 9 -13.62 -9.56 -13.35
C SER A 9 -14.15 -8.13 -13.22
N SER A 10 -13.62 -7.23 -14.04
CA SER A 10 -13.94 -5.80 -14.05
C SER A 10 -13.42 -5.00 -12.85
N ALA A 11 -12.71 -5.60 -11.91
CA ALA A 11 -12.07 -4.85 -10.81
C ALA A 11 -10.95 -3.95 -11.34
N LYS A 12 -10.91 -2.70 -10.87
CA LYS A 12 -9.86 -1.72 -11.18
C LYS A 12 -8.98 -1.53 -9.95
N VAL A 13 -7.74 -1.98 -10.05
CA VAL A 13 -6.78 -1.98 -8.94
C VAL A 13 -5.64 -1.03 -9.24
N ALA A 14 -5.28 -0.19 -8.28
CA ALA A 14 -4.08 0.63 -8.36
C ALA A 14 -3.00 0.10 -7.40
N LEU A 15 -1.73 0.20 -7.80
CA LEU A 15 -0.59 -0.32 -7.04
C LEU A 15 0.18 0.82 -6.37
N VAL A 16 0.49 0.64 -5.10
CA VAL A 16 1.37 1.52 -4.33
C VAL A 16 2.57 0.70 -3.87
N VAL A 17 3.73 0.99 -4.45
CA VAL A 17 4.97 0.25 -4.17
C VAL A 17 5.75 0.99 -3.08
N LEU A 18 6.03 0.33 -1.97
CA LEU A 18 6.78 0.90 -0.85
C LEU A 18 8.29 0.84 -1.12
N PRO A 19 9.08 1.72 -0.47
CA PRO A 19 10.54 1.68 -0.60
C PRO A 19 11.11 0.32 -0.24
N GLY A 20 12.00 -0.20 -1.08
CA GLY A 20 12.64 -1.49 -0.91
C GLY A 20 11.80 -2.71 -1.33
N ALA A 21 10.59 -2.52 -1.84
CA ALA A 21 9.84 -3.62 -2.45
C ALA A 21 10.55 -4.16 -3.70
N SER A 22 10.49 -5.47 -3.91
CA SER A 22 11.12 -6.11 -5.06
C SER A 22 10.29 -5.93 -6.33
N ASP A 23 10.95 -5.62 -7.44
CA ASP A 23 10.30 -5.56 -8.77
C ASP A 23 9.67 -6.91 -9.17
N ASP A 24 10.28 -8.02 -8.73
CA ASP A 24 9.72 -9.35 -8.95
C ASP A 24 8.36 -9.51 -8.25
N ASP A 25 8.22 -8.97 -7.03
CA ASP A 25 6.95 -9.04 -6.28
C ASP A 25 5.88 -8.16 -6.93
N VAL A 26 6.26 -6.98 -7.40
CA VAL A 26 5.36 -6.09 -8.15
C VAL A 26 4.87 -6.77 -9.41
N THR A 27 5.77 -7.42 -10.14
CA THR A 27 5.45 -8.17 -11.36
C THR A 27 4.55 -9.36 -11.07
N ALA A 28 4.84 -10.14 -10.03
CA ALA A 28 4.03 -11.28 -9.62
C ALA A 28 2.60 -10.87 -9.21
N ILE A 29 2.47 -9.80 -8.43
CA ILE A 29 1.17 -9.25 -8.04
C ILE A 29 0.39 -8.80 -9.27
N ARG A 30 1.01 -8.02 -10.16
CA ARG A 30 0.36 -7.56 -11.40
C ARG A 30 -0.16 -8.73 -12.24
N SER A 31 0.71 -9.74 -12.47
CA SER A 31 0.32 -10.93 -13.24
C SER A 31 -0.86 -11.64 -12.58
N THR A 32 -0.79 -11.91 -11.28
CA THR A 32 -1.86 -12.60 -10.54
C THR A 32 -3.18 -11.84 -10.59
N LEU A 33 -3.17 -10.52 -10.43
CA LEU A 33 -4.36 -9.67 -10.52
C LEU A 33 -4.96 -9.71 -11.93
N THR A 34 -4.12 -9.66 -12.97
CA THR A 34 -4.55 -9.72 -14.36
C THR A 34 -5.14 -11.11 -14.69
N ASP A 35 -4.51 -12.19 -14.23
CA ASP A 35 -5.01 -13.56 -14.41
C ASP A 35 -6.34 -13.80 -13.67
N ALA A 36 -6.56 -13.07 -12.57
CA ALA A 36 -7.84 -13.04 -11.87
C ALA A 36 -8.90 -12.17 -12.56
N GLY A 37 -8.57 -11.43 -13.62
CA GLY A 37 -9.49 -10.61 -14.40
C GLY A 37 -9.51 -9.13 -14.03
N ALA A 38 -8.63 -8.67 -13.12
CA ALA A 38 -8.54 -7.26 -12.76
C ALA A 38 -7.77 -6.45 -13.81
N SER A 39 -8.06 -5.15 -13.87
CA SER A 39 -7.26 -4.17 -14.61
C SER A 39 -6.41 -3.36 -13.63
N VAL A 40 -5.10 -3.33 -13.84
CA VAL A 40 -4.22 -2.42 -13.10
C VAL A 40 -4.28 -1.04 -13.77
N VAL A 41 -4.80 -0.05 -13.04
CA VAL A 41 -5.14 1.27 -13.58
C VAL A 41 -4.16 2.39 -13.22
N GLY A 42 -3.15 2.10 -12.43
CA GLY A 42 -2.09 3.05 -12.07
C GLY A 42 -1.07 2.42 -11.13
N ARG A 43 0.15 2.99 -11.11
CA ARG A 43 1.21 2.57 -10.20
C ARG A 43 2.07 3.74 -9.76
N VAL A 44 2.33 3.83 -8.47
CA VAL A 44 3.28 4.77 -7.88
C VAL A 44 4.28 4.02 -7.01
N THR A 45 5.49 4.56 -6.90
CA THR A 45 6.52 4.10 -5.96
C THR A 45 6.80 5.19 -4.93
N LEU A 46 6.69 4.85 -3.65
CA LEU A 46 6.99 5.76 -2.55
C LEU A 46 8.49 5.85 -2.33
N THR A 47 8.95 7.01 -1.89
CA THR A 47 10.36 7.29 -1.59
C THR A 47 10.65 7.15 -0.10
N ASP A 48 11.94 7.15 0.27
CA ASP A 48 12.34 7.18 1.67
C ASP A 48 11.90 8.47 2.39
N ASN A 49 11.68 9.58 1.69
CA ASN A 49 11.12 10.80 2.28
C ASN A 49 9.72 10.57 2.87
N TRP A 50 8.93 9.69 2.24
CA TRP A 50 7.62 9.32 2.75
C TRP A 50 7.69 8.58 4.09
N GLN A 51 8.63 7.65 4.26
CA GLN A 51 8.66 6.78 5.45
C GLN A 51 9.69 7.17 6.51
N SER A 52 10.63 8.08 6.22
CA SER A 52 11.68 8.43 7.18
C SER A 52 11.14 9.16 8.41
N THR A 53 11.56 8.75 9.61
CA THR A 53 11.25 9.48 10.86
C THR A 53 11.82 10.88 10.85
N SER A 54 12.98 11.08 10.22
CA SER A 54 13.61 12.42 10.09
C SER A 54 12.78 13.39 9.25
N MET A 55 11.87 12.89 8.42
CA MET A 55 10.98 13.69 7.55
C MET A 55 9.59 13.94 8.16
N SER A 56 9.36 13.56 9.42
CA SER A 56 8.05 13.69 10.06
C SER A 56 7.53 15.14 10.09
N GLN A 57 8.41 16.10 10.39
CA GLN A 57 8.03 17.53 10.39
C GLN A 57 7.69 18.04 8.99
N TYR A 58 8.43 17.60 7.97
CA TYR A 58 8.11 17.90 6.58
C TYR A 58 6.73 17.35 6.19
N ARG A 59 6.45 16.08 6.51
CA ARG A 59 5.13 15.48 6.23
C ARG A 59 4.00 16.20 6.97
N THR A 60 4.22 16.63 8.20
CA THR A 60 3.23 17.42 8.97
C THR A 60 2.92 18.74 8.25
N THR A 61 3.94 19.46 7.82
CA THR A 61 3.75 20.72 7.07
C THR A 61 3.05 20.48 5.73
N LEU A 62 3.49 19.47 5.00
CA LEU A 62 2.93 19.10 3.70
C LEU A 62 1.44 18.71 3.80
N SER A 63 1.06 17.97 4.83
CA SER A 63 -0.31 17.52 5.05
C SER A 63 -1.31 18.66 5.16
N ALA A 64 -0.90 19.79 5.73
CA ALA A 64 -1.76 20.98 5.83
C ALA A 64 -2.14 21.55 4.45
N THR A 65 -1.21 21.48 3.49
CA THR A 65 -1.47 21.89 2.10
C THR A 65 -2.35 20.87 1.38
N LEU A 66 -2.09 19.57 1.58
CA LEU A 66 -2.79 18.50 0.86
C LEU A 66 -4.25 18.36 1.30
N ALA A 67 -4.55 18.62 2.58
CA ALA A 67 -5.86 18.33 3.18
C ALA A 67 -7.04 19.01 2.46
N SER A 68 -6.84 20.23 1.94
CA SER A 68 -7.88 20.98 1.23
C SER A 68 -8.25 20.43 -0.14
N HIS A 69 -7.41 19.54 -0.69
CA HIS A 69 -7.56 18.95 -2.04
C HIS A 69 -8.09 17.50 -2.00
N LEU A 70 -8.36 16.98 -0.80
CA LEU A 70 -8.83 15.61 -0.62
C LEU A 70 -10.35 15.51 -0.75
N SER A 71 -10.79 14.56 -1.57
CA SER A 71 -12.20 14.25 -1.74
C SER A 71 -12.77 13.36 -0.64
N ASN A 72 -11.89 12.63 0.09
CA ASN A 72 -12.32 11.73 1.15
C ASN A 72 -12.67 12.52 2.43
N PRO A 73 -13.92 12.47 2.92
CA PRO A 73 -14.33 13.20 4.13
C PRO A 73 -13.58 12.74 5.39
N ALA A 74 -13.08 11.51 5.45
CA ALA A 74 -12.27 11.04 6.57
C ALA A 74 -10.95 11.82 6.72
N ALA A 75 -10.48 12.47 5.67
CA ALA A 75 -9.27 13.29 5.72
C ALA A 75 -9.40 14.53 6.65
N ALA A 76 -10.61 15.02 6.87
CA ALA A 76 -10.84 16.22 7.68
C ALA A 76 -10.43 16.06 9.17
N THR A 77 -10.41 14.84 9.68
CA THR A 77 -10.01 14.50 11.06
C THR A 77 -8.81 13.56 11.13
N ALA A 78 -8.17 13.32 9.99
CA ALA A 78 -7.05 12.40 9.89
C ALA A 78 -5.75 12.99 10.44
N SER A 79 -4.84 12.12 10.88
CA SER A 79 -3.47 12.52 11.21
C SER A 79 -2.72 13.03 9.96
N ALA A 80 -1.64 13.75 10.15
CA ALA A 80 -0.81 14.25 9.04
C ALA A 80 -0.37 13.13 8.08
N ASP A 81 0.10 12.03 8.61
CA ASP A 81 0.54 10.88 7.82
C ASP A 81 -0.64 10.17 7.11
N ALA A 82 -1.84 10.16 7.72
CA ALA A 82 -3.04 9.65 7.06
C ALA A 82 -3.52 10.57 5.92
N VAL A 83 -3.42 11.88 6.08
CA VAL A 83 -3.68 12.84 4.98
C VAL A 83 -2.78 12.57 3.79
N ILE A 84 -1.49 12.31 4.03
CA ILE A 84 -0.55 11.94 2.95
C ILE A 84 -0.96 10.59 2.33
N GLY A 85 -1.33 9.60 3.14
CA GLY A 85 -1.84 8.32 2.65
C GLY A 85 -3.07 8.46 1.75
N TYR A 86 -4.06 9.25 2.16
CA TYR A 86 -5.23 9.55 1.34
C TYR A 86 -4.88 10.32 0.06
N SER A 87 -3.90 11.22 0.12
CA SER A 87 -3.43 11.94 -1.08
C SER A 87 -2.79 11.00 -2.10
N ILE A 88 -1.94 10.07 -1.65
CA ILE A 88 -1.35 9.02 -2.49
C ILE A 88 -2.46 8.17 -3.12
N ALA A 89 -3.42 7.72 -2.31
CA ALA A 89 -4.56 6.93 -2.78
C ALA A 89 -5.38 7.67 -3.85
N GLN A 90 -5.67 8.94 -3.65
CA GLN A 90 -6.43 9.75 -4.60
C GLN A 90 -5.65 9.94 -5.91
N VAL A 91 -4.35 10.24 -5.86
CA VAL A 91 -3.54 10.41 -7.06
C VAL A 91 -3.49 9.16 -7.92
N VAL A 92 -3.31 7.98 -7.32
CA VAL A 92 -3.14 6.74 -8.08
C VAL A 92 -4.47 6.17 -8.61
N SER A 93 -5.60 6.66 -8.09
CA SER A 93 -6.93 6.12 -8.41
C SER A 93 -7.90 7.13 -9.06
N SER A 94 -7.45 8.35 -9.35
CA SER A 94 -8.29 9.39 -9.96
C SER A 94 -7.51 10.23 -10.97
N THR A 95 -8.24 10.86 -11.91
CA THR A 95 -7.69 11.73 -12.96
C THR A 95 -8.31 13.14 -12.93
N ASP A 96 -9.00 13.50 -11.83
CA ASP A 96 -9.58 14.83 -11.67
C ASP A 96 -8.52 15.92 -11.43
N SER A 97 -8.94 17.20 -11.44
CA SER A 97 -8.05 18.35 -11.29
C SER A 97 -7.37 18.39 -9.92
N GLU A 98 -8.06 18.02 -8.85
CA GLU A 98 -7.51 17.99 -7.50
C GLU A 98 -6.43 16.89 -7.38
N SER A 99 -6.69 15.71 -7.96
CA SER A 99 -5.71 14.63 -8.02
C SER A 99 -4.47 15.01 -8.82
N ASN A 100 -4.62 15.78 -9.90
CA ASN A 100 -3.49 16.29 -10.66
C ASN A 100 -2.66 17.30 -9.84
N LEU A 101 -3.30 18.15 -9.05
CA LEU A 101 -2.61 19.08 -8.17
C LEU A 101 -1.87 18.35 -7.05
N LEU A 102 -2.53 17.40 -6.38
CA LEU A 102 -1.89 16.52 -5.38
C LEU A 102 -0.69 15.79 -5.96
N SER A 103 -0.80 15.30 -7.20
CA SER A 103 0.28 14.64 -7.91
C SER A 103 1.50 15.56 -8.07
N GLN A 104 1.30 16.80 -8.51
CA GLN A 104 2.39 17.77 -8.66
C GLN A 104 3.10 18.05 -7.33
N ILE A 105 2.34 18.15 -6.23
CA ILE A 105 2.89 18.39 -4.89
C ILE A 105 3.70 17.18 -4.41
N LEU A 106 3.13 15.97 -4.53
CA LEU A 106 3.77 14.74 -4.02
C LEU A 106 4.96 14.27 -4.85
N THR A 107 5.07 14.70 -6.10
CA THR A 107 6.18 14.38 -7.01
C THR A 107 7.17 15.52 -7.17
N ASP A 108 7.14 16.52 -6.29
CA ASP A 108 8.08 17.64 -6.33
C ASP A 108 9.53 17.15 -6.38
N LYS A 109 10.33 17.72 -7.29
CA LYS A 109 11.68 17.22 -7.55
C LYS A 109 12.67 17.42 -6.40
N THR A 110 12.38 18.35 -5.49
CA THR A 110 13.29 18.68 -4.39
C THR A 110 13.17 17.67 -3.26
N THR A 111 11.93 17.29 -2.91
CA THR A 111 11.65 16.36 -1.82
C THR A 111 10.47 15.46 -2.19
N PRO A 112 10.64 14.58 -3.18
CA PRO A 112 9.54 13.76 -3.65
C PRO A 112 9.08 12.78 -2.56
N ILE A 113 7.77 12.70 -2.37
CA ILE A 113 7.12 11.67 -1.54
C ILE A 113 6.93 10.39 -2.34
N MET A 114 6.67 10.52 -3.63
CA MET A 114 6.50 9.40 -4.56
C MET A 114 6.97 9.74 -5.96
N THR A 115 7.08 8.71 -6.79
CA THR A 115 7.19 8.79 -8.25
C THR A 115 5.99 8.10 -8.88
N ILE A 116 5.55 8.59 -10.04
CA ILE A 116 4.50 7.93 -10.83
C ILE A 116 5.18 7.05 -11.86
N ASP A 117 4.98 5.74 -11.74
CA ASP A 117 5.52 4.75 -12.69
C ASP A 117 4.54 4.50 -13.84
N GLU A 118 3.25 4.55 -13.53
CA GLU A 118 2.17 4.42 -14.51
C GLU A 118 1.06 5.40 -14.16
N ASP A 119 0.76 6.30 -15.10
CA ASP A 119 -0.32 7.28 -14.93
C ASP A 119 -1.67 6.60 -14.70
N PRO A 120 -2.53 7.19 -13.83
CA PRO A 120 -3.86 6.65 -13.59
C PRO A 120 -4.70 6.59 -14.87
N LYS A 121 -5.32 5.44 -15.14
CA LYS A 121 -6.19 5.19 -16.30
C LYS A 121 -7.65 5.03 -15.88
N GLY A 122 -8.17 6.01 -15.16
CA GLY A 122 -9.53 6.01 -14.65
C GLY A 122 -9.61 5.72 -13.14
N ALA A 123 -10.85 5.61 -12.63
CA ALA A 123 -11.08 5.41 -11.21
C ALA A 123 -10.62 4.03 -10.73
N GLY A 124 -9.66 3.98 -9.82
CA GLY A 124 -9.30 2.80 -9.06
C GLY A 124 -10.37 2.50 -8.01
N GLN A 125 -10.74 1.21 -7.88
CA GLN A 125 -11.74 0.76 -6.91
C GLN A 125 -11.10 0.22 -5.63
N ALA A 126 -9.89 -0.35 -5.75
CA ALA A 126 -9.11 -0.87 -4.64
C ALA A 126 -7.63 -0.58 -4.81
N LEU A 127 -6.91 -0.51 -3.69
CA LEU A 127 -5.47 -0.33 -3.67
C LEU A 127 -4.78 -1.61 -3.20
N VAL A 128 -3.64 -1.91 -3.80
CA VAL A 128 -2.68 -2.88 -3.26
C VAL A 128 -1.38 -2.16 -2.95
N ALA A 129 -1.03 -2.13 -1.68
CA ALA A 129 0.27 -1.66 -1.23
C ALA A 129 1.23 -2.86 -1.12
N ILE A 130 2.41 -2.76 -1.73
CA ILE A 130 3.40 -3.83 -1.79
C ILE A 130 4.62 -3.37 -1.01
N GLY A 131 4.89 -4.03 0.12
CA GLY A 131 6.03 -3.76 0.98
C GLY A 131 7.27 -4.58 0.64
N PRO A 132 8.41 -4.27 1.27
CA PRO A 132 9.64 -5.02 1.10
C PRO A 132 9.53 -6.44 1.69
N ARG A 133 10.34 -7.33 1.15
CA ARG A 133 10.60 -8.66 1.73
C ARG A 133 11.32 -8.51 3.08
N PRO A 134 11.26 -9.54 3.95
CA PRO A 134 12.10 -9.57 5.14
C PRO A 134 13.58 -9.44 4.75
N ASP A 135 14.33 -8.66 5.53
CA ASP A 135 15.78 -8.55 5.34
C ASP A 135 16.40 -9.94 5.45
N ALA A 136 17.20 -10.34 4.47
CA ALA A 136 17.91 -11.62 4.51
C ALA A 136 18.80 -11.64 5.75
N GLN A 137 18.52 -12.55 6.69
CA GLN A 137 19.32 -12.68 7.91
C GLN A 137 20.77 -12.98 7.54
N GLY A 138 21.67 -12.07 7.88
CA GLY A 138 23.11 -12.23 7.68
C GLY A 138 23.73 -11.37 6.58
N SER A 139 22.98 -10.60 5.83
CA SER A 139 23.54 -9.59 4.93
C SER A 139 24.13 -8.44 5.75
N LYS A 140 25.43 -8.49 6.04
CA LYS A 140 26.19 -7.30 6.45
C LYS A 140 26.28 -6.39 5.23
N SER A 141 25.21 -5.62 5.00
CA SER A 141 25.23 -4.59 3.97
C SER A 141 26.23 -3.52 4.41
N THR A 142 27.22 -3.27 3.58
CA THR A 142 28.05 -2.06 3.60
C THR A 142 27.29 -0.85 3.03
N ALA A 143 25.99 -0.96 2.86
CA ALA A 143 25.12 0.09 2.40
C ALA A 143 24.97 1.20 3.44
N ALA A 144 24.58 2.40 3.00
CA ALA A 144 24.25 3.53 3.85
C ALA A 144 23.33 3.11 5.02
N PRO A 145 23.39 3.77 6.19
CA PRO A 145 22.57 3.42 7.32
C PRO A 145 21.09 3.36 6.90
N ALA A 146 20.42 2.28 7.26
CA ALA A 146 19.01 2.10 6.93
C ALA A 146 18.21 3.29 7.46
N VAL A 147 17.34 3.85 6.61
CA VAL A 147 16.44 4.93 7.00
C VAL A 147 15.55 4.42 8.12
N GLU A 148 15.50 5.14 9.25
CA GLU A 148 14.58 4.83 10.33
C GLU A 148 13.14 5.07 9.85
N ARG A 149 12.34 4.03 9.87
CA ARG A 149 10.99 4.00 9.28
C ARG A 149 9.93 4.46 10.27
N SER A 150 9.03 5.32 9.81
CA SER A 150 7.94 5.85 10.61
C SER A 150 6.73 4.88 10.63
N ALA A 151 6.40 4.38 11.80
CA ALA A 151 5.17 3.59 11.98
C ALA A 151 3.91 4.43 11.68
N ASP A 152 3.94 5.74 11.92
CA ASP A 152 2.83 6.64 11.62
C ASP A 152 2.61 6.79 10.12
N ALA A 153 3.69 6.89 9.32
CA ALA A 153 3.59 6.91 7.87
C ALA A 153 2.97 5.61 7.33
N TRP A 154 3.39 4.47 7.87
CA TRP A 154 2.83 3.17 7.52
C TRP A 154 1.36 3.06 7.92
N ALA A 155 1.01 3.48 9.14
CA ALA A 155 -0.38 3.47 9.61
C ALA A 155 -1.26 4.38 8.76
N GLY A 156 -0.79 5.57 8.39
CA GLY A 156 -1.51 6.51 7.54
C GLY A 156 -1.81 5.94 6.15
N LEU A 157 -0.82 5.30 5.50
CA LEU A 157 -1.06 4.60 4.24
C LEU A 157 -2.02 3.42 4.42
N GLY A 158 -1.85 2.63 5.49
CA GLY A 158 -2.74 1.52 5.79
C GLY A 158 -4.20 1.95 5.92
N GLN A 159 -4.48 3.06 6.61
CA GLN A 159 -5.83 3.65 6.70
C GLN A 159 -6.39 4.00 5.32
N ALA A 160 -5.60 4.63 4.47
CA ALA A 160 -6.02 5.00 3.11
C ALA A 160 -6.30 3.76 2.24
N VAL A 161 -5.44 2.74 2.31
CA VAL A 161 -5.65 1.47 1.60
C VAL A 161 -6.91 0.77 2.12
N GLY A 162 -7.10 0.70 3.43
CA GLY A 162 -8.28 0.10 4.07
C GLY A 162 -9.59 0.78 3.67
N ALA A 163 -9.59 2.10 3.49
CA ALA A 163 -10.76 2.86 3.05
C ALA A 163 -11.24 2.48 1.64
N THR A 164 -10.39 1.85 0.82
CA THR A 164 -10.74 1.33 -0.51
C THR A 164 -11.05 -0.18 -0.50
N SER A 165 -11.19 -0.80 0.66
CA SER A 165 -11.21 -2.28 0.80
C SER A 165 -9.98 -2.95 0.17
N GLY A 166 -8.86 -2.25 0.18
CA GLY A 166 -7.60 -2.68 -0.38
C GLY A 166 -6.80 -3.60 0.55
N VAL A 167 -5.63 -3.99 0.09
CA VAL A 167 -4.76 -4.95 0.78
C VAL A 167 -3.33 -4.40 0.91
N VAL A 168 -2.72 -4.58 2.06
CA VAL A 168 -1.29 -4.40 2.26
C VAL A 168 -0.60 -5.76 2.28
N LEU A 169 0.24 -6.01 1.29
CA LEU A 169 1.13 -7.17 1.22
C LEU A 169 2.51 -6.75 1.76
N GLY A 170 3.04 -7.48 2.72
CA GLY A 170 4.34 -7.15 3.31
C GLY A 170 4.87 -8.26 4.20
N ASP A 171 5.86 -7.91 5.01
CA ASP A 171 6.50 -8.80 5.97
C ASP A 171 5.90 -8.64 7.38
N ALA A 172 5.78 -9.76 8.12
CA ALA A 172 5.41 -9.80 9.53
C ALA A 172 6.37 -10.67 10.35
N SER A 173 7.56 -11.00 9.83
CA SER A 173 8.54 -11.88 10.48
C SER A 173 9.21 -11.25 11.72
N ALA A 174 9.25 -9.94 11.79
CA ALA A 174 9.80 -9.19 12.91
C ALA A 174 8.80 -8.15 13.42
N LYS A 175 8.90 -7.79 14.71
CA LYS A 175 8.01 -6.77 15.32
C LYS A 175 8.08 -5.40 14.63
N GLY A 176 9.22 -5.05 14.04
CA GLY A 176 9.43 -3.79 13.32
C GLY A 176 9.06 -3.84 11.84
N SER A 177 8.59 -4.99 11.32
CA SER A 177 8.21 -5.08 9.92
C SER A 177 6.81 -4.51 9.64
N LEU A 178 6.56 -4.14 8.39
CA LEU A 178 5.37 -3.38 7.96
C LEU A 178 4.06 -3.99 8.46
N VAL A 179 3.78 -5.23 8.12
CA VAL A 179 2.51 -5.88 8.45
C VAL A 179 2.38 -6.12 9.95
N ALA A 180 3.48 -6.48 10.64
CA ALA A 180 3.46 -6.62 12.09
C ALA A 180 3.11 -5.31 12.80
N GLN A 181 3.64 -4.17 12.33
CA GLN A 181 3.33 -2.85 12.87
C GLN A 181 1.87 -2.45 12.61
N LEU A 182 1.37 -2.63 11.39
CA LEU A 182 -0.03 -2.33 11.06
C LEU A 182 -1.01 -3.11 11.96
N ARG A 183 -0.75 -4.40 12.17
CA ARG A 183 -1.55 -5.26 13.05
C ARG A 183 -1.46 -4.85 14.51
N ALA A 184 -0.24 -4.57 15.00
CA ALA A 184 -0.01 -4.16 16.38
C ALA A 184 -0.68 -2.82 16.74
N HIS A 185 -0.75 -1.91 15.77
CA HIS A 185 -1.43 -0.62 15.91
C HIS A 185 -2.94 -0.67 15.61
N GLY A 186 -3.48 -1.85 15.29
CA GLY A 186 -4.91 -2.01 15.02
C GLY A 186 -5.42 -1.23 13.81
N VAL A 187 -4.55 -1.01 12.80
CA VAL A 187 -4.93 -0.29 11.59
C VAL A 187 -6.00 -1.07 10.83
N ALA A 188 -7.09 -0.40 10.48
CA ALA A 188 -8.23 -1.01 9.79
C ALA A 188 -7.94 -1.26 8.31
N VAL A 189 -7.04 -2.20 8.02
CA VAL A 189 -6.66 -2.61 6.65
C VAL A 189 -6.45 -4.12 6.58
N THR A 190 -6.90 -4.74 5.49
CA THR A 190 -6.59 -6.15 5.24
C THR A 190 -5.11 -6.31 4.92
N THR A 191 -4.46 -7.27 5.58
CA THR A 191 -3.02 -7.51 5.44
C THR A 191 -2.73 -8.94 5.03
N VAL A 192 -1.71 -9.11 4.19
CA VAL A 192 -1.14 -10.42 3.79
C VAL A 192 0.35 -10.39 4.12
N ASP A 193 0.86 -11.38 4.86
CA ASP A 193 2.24 -11.36 5.37
C ASP A 193 3.23 -12.24 4.62
N SER A 194 2.84 -12.79 3.48
CA SER A 194 3.64 -13.72 2.67
C SER A 194 4.25 -13.06 1.42
N VAL A 195 4.73 -11.80 1.54
CA VAL A 195 5.44 -11.13 0.45
C VAL A 195 6.65 -11.94 -0.02
N GLY A 196 6.93 -11.92 -1.32
CA GLY A 196 8.00 -12.71 -1.94
C GLY A 196 7.62 -14.15 -2.26
N THR A 197 6.37 -14.53 -2.09
CA THR A 197 5.87 -15.87 -2.38
C THR A 197 4.69 -15.85 -3.36
N THR A 198 4.54 -16.94 -4.12
CA THR A 198 3.34 -17.13 -4.97
C THR A 198 2.05 -17.12 -4.14
N LEU A 199 2.10 -17.65 -2.92
CA LEU A 199 0.95 -17.65 -2.01
C LEU A 199 0.53 -16.23 -1.66
N GLY A 200 1.48 -15.34 -1.35
CA GLY A 200 1.18 -13.93 -1.06
C GLY A 200 0.47 -13.21 -2.19
N ALA A 201 0.86 -13.47 -3.44
CA ALA A 201 0.20 -12.91 -4.59
C ALA A 201 -1.24 -13.45 -4.75
N VAL A 202 -1.42 -14.76 -4.57
CA VAL A 202 -2.74 -15.42 -4.64
C VAL A 202 -3.65 -14.93 -3.51
N ASP A 203 -3.16 -14.89 -2.27
CA ASP A 203 -3.93 -14.42 -1.12
C ASP A 203 -4.35 -12.96 -1.24
N THR A 204 -3.48 -12.12 -1.84
CA THR A 204 -3.83 -10.72 -2.13
C THR A 204 -4.99 -10.64 -3.13
N ALA A 205 -4.97 -11.41 -4.20
CA ALA A 205 -6.06 -11.44 -5.19
C ALA A 205 -7.36 -11.99 -4.58
N LEU A 206 -7.29 -13.05 -3.78
CA LEU A 206 -8.45 -13.62 -3.09
C LEU A 206 -9.05 -12.66 -2.05
N ALA A 207 -8.21 -11.95 -1.30
CA ALA A 207 -8.66 -10.95 -0.34
C ALA A 207 -9.39 -9.79 -1.01
N LEU A 208 -8.95 -9.37 -2.20
CA LEU A 208 -9.64 -8.37 -3.03
C LEU A 208 -10.96 -8.89 -3.62
N ALA A 209 -10.99 -10.16 -4.01
CA ALA A 209 -12.20 -10.78 -4.60
C ALA A 209 -13.33 -10.98 -3.58
N SER A 210 -12.97 -11.10 -2.31
CA SER A 210 -13.93 -11.30 -1.20
C SER A 210 -13.70 -10.26 -0.11
N PRO A 211 -13.97 -8.97 -0.39
CA PRO A 211 -13.77 -7.92 0.61
C PRO A 211 -14.68 -8.17 1.81
N SER A 212 -14.07 -8.21 2.99
CA SER A 212 -14.80 -8.35 4.24
C SER A 212 -15.27 -7.00 4.75
N ALA A 213 -16.41 -6.95 5.45
CA ALA A 213 -16.89 -5.75 6.13
C ALA A 213 -15.92 -5.25 7.23
N SER A 214 -15.02 -6.10 7.70
CA SER A 214 -13.93 -5.76 8.62
C SER A 214 -12.58 -6.19 8.04
N ALA A 215 -11.54 -5.44 8.35
CA ALA A 215 -10.16 -5.77 7.99
C ALA A 215 -9.78 -7.19 8.46
N ARG A 216 -9.01 -7.90 7.65
CA ARG A 216 -8.55 -9.27 7.92
C ARG A 216 -7.03 -9.34 7.89
N ALA A 217 -6.49 -10.30 8.62
CA ALA A 217 -5.06 -10.57 8.68
C ALA A 217 -4.77 -11.99 8.20
N TYR A 218 -4.21 -12.11 6.99
CA TYR A 218 -3.90 -13.38 6.36
C TYR A 218 -2.40 -13.67 6.38
N GLY A 219 -2.06 -14.95 6.50
CA GLY A 219 -0.71 -15.46 6.52
C GLY A 219 -0.37 -16.29 7.75
N VAL A 220 0.93 -16.34 8.10
CA VAL A 220 1.45 -17.17 9.21
C VAL A 220 2.23 -16.34 10.24
N GLY A 221 2.41 -15.07 10.02
CA GLY A 221 3.14 -14.16 10.90
C GLY A 221 2.33 -13.71 12.11
N ALA A 222 2.97 -12.91 12.97
CA ALA A 222 2.35 -12.39 14.18
C ALA A 222 1.03 -11.63 13.88
N GLY A 223 -0.02 -11.96 14.61
CA GLY A 223 -1.35 -11.35 14.48
C GLY A 223 -2.16 -11.84 13.27
N ALA A 224 -1.73 -12.86 12.54
CA ALA A 224 -2.54 -13.49 11.50
C ALA A 224 -3.79 -14.16 12.10
N GLN A 225 -4.92 -14.01 11.43
CA GLN A 225 -6.21 -14.61 11.82
C GLN A 225 -6.46 -15.93 11.08
N SER A 226 -5.99 -16.04 9.85
CA SER A 226 -6.05 -17.27 9.05
C SER A 226 -4.91 -17.29 8.03
N ALA A 227 -4.51 -18.48 7.62
CA ALA A 227 -3.42 -18.64 6.66
C ALA A 227 -3.78 -18.13 5.28
N VAL A 228 -5.02 -18.30 4.85
CA VAL A 228 -5.53 -17.92 3.54
C VAL A 228 -6.92 -17.30 3.64
N PRO A 229 -7.33 -16.44 2.68
CA PRO A 229 -8.72 -16.00 2.57
C PRO A 229 -9.65 -17.19 2.34
N SER A 230 -10.73 -17.27 3.12
CA SER A 230 -11.76 -18.27 2.88
C SER A 230 -12.55 -17.86 1.66
N GLY A 231 -12.53 -18.66 0.59
CA GLY A 231 -13.46 -18.50 -0.52
C GLY A 231 -14.88 -18.74 -0.02
N SER A 232 -15.78 -17.82 -0.26
CA SER A 232 -17.23 -17.99 -0.09
C SER A 232 -17.82 -18.74 -1.25
#